data_e74aff53a19a03752e7a62a3f8835996
#
_entry.id   e74aff53a19a03752e7a62a3f8835996
#
_cell.length_a   1.000
_cell.length_b   1.000
_cell.length_c   1.000
_cell.angle_alpha   90.00
_cell.angle_beta   90.00
_cell.angle_gamma   90.00
#
_symmetry.space_group_name_H-M   'P 1'
#
loop_
_entity.id
_entity.type
_entity.pdbx_description
1 polymer ?
#
loop_
_entity_poly.entity_id
_entity_poly.type
_entity_poly.pdbx_seq_one_letter_code
_entity_poly.pdbx_strand_id
1 'polypeptide(L)'
;KSLKGEFQKETNKIILKLKKLRAETEGEIDFNDQETNIDLSELKTKIKDFNGYLAEFNCKIEDAVLVSEGVKTIITGPENAGKSTLMNILTRNNTSIVSKIPGTTRDLISKSIKIQGIKFEFIDSAGFSKKEQGELEKIGVDKAKAALRDANLIIELKDPENLEYKMSYPKELRVIKVINKSDLLTEKLEDQLYISAKFEENIEELEENLINAVFFNKDKALNGFSARSRHSKLLALSLKESVMAEGLCDESSIELCAEHLKICLLYTSDAADDPTC
;
A
#
# COMPACT_ATOMS: atom_id res chain seq x y z
N LYS A 1 -27.22 -0.47 -5.45
CA LYS A 1 -26.68 -1.48 -4.51
C LYS A 1 -25.68 -0.76 -3.63
N SER A 2 -25.81 -0.86 -2.31
CA SER A 2 -24.89 -0.18 -1.38
C SER A 2 -23.53 -0.86 -1.43
N LEU A 3 -22.46 -0.12 -1.70
CA LEU A 3 -21.06 -0.55 -1.64
C LEU A 3 -20.72 -1.21 -0.29
N LYS A 4 -21.38 -0.80 0.77
CA LYS A 4 -21.30 -1.33 2.13
C LYS A 4 -21.63 -2.83 2.24
N GLY A 5 -22.64 -3.31 1.52
CA GLY A 5 -23.08 -4.72 1.59
C GLY A 5 -22.13 -5.70 0.89
N GLU A 6 -21.29 -5.23 -0.05
CA GLU A 6 -20.37 -6.12 -0.78
C GLU A 6 -19.14 -6.50 0.05
N PHE A 7 -18.57 -5.58 0.79
CA PHE A 7 -17.46 -5.87 1.72
C PHE A 7 -17.87 -6.93 2.74
N GLN A 8 -18.98 -6.69 3.43
CA GLN A 8 -19.49 -7.62 4.45
C GLN A 8 -19.81 -9.00 3.87
N LYS A 9 -20.38 -9.05 2.65
CA LYS A 9 -20.68 -10.31 1.96
C LYS A 9 -19.41 -11.11 1.66
N GLU A 10 -18.37 -10.46 1.15
CA GLU A 10 -17.10 -11.14 0.85
C GLU A 10 -16.37 -11.55 2.14
N THR A 11 -16.33 -10.73 3.17
CA THR A 11 -15.74 -11.08 4.46
C THR A 11 -16.45 -12.26 5.10
N ASN A 12 -17.79 -12.32 5.03
CA ASN A 12 -18.55 -13.47 5.52
C ASN A 12 -18.23 -14.76 4.75
N LYS A 13 -17.96 -14.70 3.44
CA LYS A 13 -17.51 -15.87 2.68
C LYS A 13 -16.14 -16.35 3.17
N ILE A 14 -15.23 -15.44 3.46
CA ILE A 14 -13.91 -15.76 4.01
C ILE A 14 -14.06 -16.46 5.36
N ILE A 15 -14.89 -15.91 6.26
CA ILE A 15 -15.19 -16.49 7.56
C ILE A 15 -15.74 -17.93 7.43
N LEU A 16 -16.66 -18.16 6.49
CA LEU A 16 -17.21 -19.49 6.27
C LEU A 16 -16.15 -20.49 5.77
N LYS A 17 -15.28 -20.05 4.84
CA LYS A 17 -14.16 -20.88 4.36
C LYS A 17 -13.19 -21.21 5.49
N LEU A 18 -12.83 -20.22 6.33
CA LEU A 18 -11.95 -20.41 7.49
C LEU A 18 -12.55 -21.38 8.51
N LYS A 19 -13.83 -21.23 8.83
CA LYS A 19 -14.53 -22.16 9.75
C LYS A 19 -14.50 -23.60 9.21
N LYS A 20 -14.64 -23.78 7.89
CA LYS A 20 -14.54 -25.10 7.27
C LYS A 20 -13.12 -25.67 7.36
N LEU A 21 -12.10 -24.88 6.98
CA LEU A 21 -10.71 -25.30 7.08
C LEU A 21 -10.33 -25.67 8.51
N ARG A 22 -10.74 -24.86 9.48
CA ARG A 22 -10.48 -25.13 10.89
C ARG A 22 -11.14 -26.43 11.35
N ALA A 23 -12.41 -26.67 11.00
CA ALA A 23 -13.10 -27.91 11.35
C ALA A 23 -12.43 -29.15 10.72
N GLU A 24 -11.96 -29.04 9.48
CA GLU A 24 -11.20 -30.11 8.83
C GLU A 24 -9.87 -30.33 9.57
N THR A 25 -9.14 -29.27 9.95
CA THR A 25 -7.86 -29.38 10.72
C THR A 25 -8.09 -30.00 12.11
N GLU A 26 -9.14 -29.61 12.83
CA GLU A 26 -9.49 -30.17 14.14
C GLU A 26 -9.89 -31.65 13.99
N GLY A 27 -10.61 -32.01 12.91
CA GLY A 27 -10.92 -33.41 12.59
C GLY A 27 -9.68 -34.28 12.37
N GLU A 28 -8.68 -33.75 11.67
CA GLU A 28 -7.40 -34.48 11.45
C GLU A 28 -6.62 -34.67 12.77
N ILE A 29 -6.68 -33.73 13.71
CA ILE A 29 -6.08 -33.87 15.05
C ILE A 29 -6.74 -35.02 15.82
N ASP A 30 -8.08 -35.07 15.84
CA ASP A 30 -8.84 -36.09 16.58
C ASP A 30 -8.60 -37.50 16.00
N PHE A 31 -8.38 -37.62 14.69
CA PHE A 31 -8.07 -38.90 14.02
C PHE A 31 -6.61 -39.35 14.19
N ASN A 32 -5.67 -38.42 14.41
CA ASN A 32 -4.24 -38.72 14.59
C ASN A 32 -3.99 -39.61 15.82
N ASP A 33 -4.84 -39.53 16.85
CA ASP A 33 -4.80 -40.40 18.03
C ASP A 33 -5.08 -41.89 17.74
N GLN A 34 -5.50 -42.23 16.50
CA GLN A 34 -5.93 -43.59 16.13
C GLN A 34 -4.93 -44.35 15.24
N GLU A 35 -3.62 -43.97 15.22
CA GLU A 35 -2.55 -44.64 14.43
C GLU A 35 -2.83 -44.71 12.89
N THR A 36 -3.62 -43.83 12.33
CA THR A 36 -3.80 -43.77 10.88
C THR A 36 -2.82 -42.78 10.26
N ASN A 37 -2.09 -43.19 9.22
CA ASN A 37 -1.28 -42.27 8.40
C ASN A 37 -2.18 -41.26 7.72
N ILE A 38 -2.19 -40.02 8.19
CA ILE A 38 -3.01 -38.95 7.63
C ILE A 38 -2.25 -38.27 6.51
N ASP A 39 -2.86 -38.21 5.33
CA ASP A 39 -2.32 -37.39 4.23
C ASP A 39 -2.77 -35.93 4.37
N LEU A 40 -1.96 -35.12 5.07
CA LEU A 40 -2.18 -33.69 5.24
C LEU A 40 -1.95 -32.86 3.97
N SER A 41 -1.55 -33.50 2.86
CA SER A 41 -1.25 -32.82 1.60
C SER A 41 -2.46 -32.11 1.02
N GLU A 42 -3.65 -32.72 1.13
CA GLU A 42 -4.91 -32.13 0.67
C GLU A 42 -5.29 -30.92 1.53
N LEU A 43 -5.18 -31.03 2.86
CA LEU A 43 -5.46 -29.91 3.79
C LEU A 43 -4.51 -28.76 3.52
N LYS A 44 -3.22 -29.02 3.37
CA LYS A 44 -2.20 -27.99 3.04
C LYS A 44 -2.53 -27.30 1.72
N THR A 45 -2.95 -28.04 0.72
CA THR A 45 -3.37 -27.47 -0.58
C THR A 45 -4.58 -26.54 -0.42
N LYS A 46 -5.58 -26.95 0.36
CA LYS A 46 -6.77 -26.14 0.65
C LYS A 46 -6.41 -24.84 1.39
N ILE A 47 -5.47 -24.90 2.34
CA ILE A 47 -4.98 -23.70 3.06
C ILE A 47 -4.25 -22.77 2.09
N LYS A 48 -3.40 -23.32 1.21
CA LYS A 48 -2.70 -22.55 0.18
C LYS A 48 -3.64 -21.84 -0.79
N ASP A 49 -4.67 -22.54 -1.27
CA ASP A 49 -5.69 -21.94 -2.15
C ASP A 49 -6.47 -20.84 -1.44
N PHE A 50 -6.77 -21.05 -0.16
CA PHE A 50 -7.37 -20.03 0.69
C PHE A 50 -6.46 -18.82 0.88
N ASN A 51 -5.15 -19.00 1.07
CA ASN A 51 -4.17 -17.92 1.16
C ASN A 51 -4.15 -17.07 -0.11
N GLY A 52 -4.19 -17.70 -1.29
CA GLY A 52 -4.31 -17.00 -2.58
C GLY A 52 -5.57 -16.14 -2.67
N TYR A 53 -6.71 -16.69 -2.27
CA TYR A 53 -7.98 -15.96 -2.23
C TYR A 53 -7.97 -14.79 -1.24
N LEU A 54 -7.44 -14.99 -0.04
CA LEU A 54 -7.35 -13.96 0.99
C LEU A 54 -6.38 -12.84 0.57
N ALA A 55 -5.26 -13.19 -0.07
CA ALA A 55 -4.30 -12.22 -0.59
C ALA A 55 -4.91 -11.34 -1.69
N GLU A 56 -5.64 -11.93 -2.65
CA GLU A 56 -6.35 -11.15 -3.68
C GLU A 56 -7.39 -10.22 -3.06
N PHE A 57 -8.12 -10.69 -2.05
CA PHE A 57 -9.11 -9.86 -1.35
C PHE A 57 -8.44 -8.71 -0.60
N ASN A 58 -7.30 -8.97 0.08
CA ASN A 58 -6.55 -7.92 0.78
C ASN A 58 -6.05 -6.83 -0.18
N CYS A 59 -5.52 -7.20 -1.35
CA CYS A 59 -5.14 -6.23 -2.39
C CYS A 59 -6.33 -5.34 -2.83
N LYS A 60 -7.53 -5.92 -3.00
CA LYS A 60 -8.73 -5.14 -3.32
C LYS A 60 -9.12 -4.17 -2.22
N ILE A 61 -8.94 -4.57 -0.96
CA ILE A 61 -9.21 -3.70 0.21
C ILE A 61 -8.19 -2.58 0.29
N GLU A 62 -6.91 -2.86 0.06
CA GLU A 62 -5.86 -1.83 -0.01
C GLU A 62 -6.17 -0.79 -1.08
N ASP A 63 -6.52 -1.22 -2.30
CA ASP A 63 -6.94 -0.33 -3.38
C ASP A 63 -8.15 0.53 -2.97
N ALA A 64 -9.16 -0.06 -2.34
CA ALA A 64 -10.35 0.67 -1.88
C ALA A 64 -10.03 1.70 -0.79
N VAL A 65 -9.10 1.38 0.12
CA VAL A 65 -8.61 2.32 1.14
C VAL A 65 -7.92 3.50 0.48
N LEU A 66 -7.03 3.26 -0.50
CA LEU A 66 -6.33 4.32 -1.22
C LEU A 66 -7.29 5.24 -1.99
N VAL A 67 -8.36 4.70 -2.57
CA VAL A 67 -9.40 5.52 -3.22
C VAL A 67 -10.14 6.39 -2.20
N SER A 68 -10.45 5.87 -1.01
CA SER A 68 -11.25 6.56 0.00
C SER A 68 -10.44 7.58 0.82
N GLU A 69 -9.23 7.22 1.25
CA GLU A 69 -8.37 8.04 2.10
C GLU A 69 -7.43 8.94 1.28
N GLY A 70 -7.07 8.50 0.08
CA GLY A 70 -6.10 9.15 -0.80
C GLY A 70 -4.71 8.53 -0.70
N VAL A 71 -3.89 8.80 -1.72
CA VAL A 71 -2.53 8.29 -1.88
C VAL A 71 -1.53 9.32 -1.33
N LYS A 72 -0.90 9.01 -0.21
CA LYS A 72 0.17 9.85 0.35
C LYS A 72 1.46 9.64 -0.44
N THR A 73 1.90 10.68 -1.13
CA THR A 73 3.04 10.65 -2.04
C THR A 73 4.12 11.62 -1.61
N ILE A 74 5.35 11.16 -1.50
CA ILE A 74 6.50 12.00 -1.19
C ILE A 74 7.34 12.19 -2.44
N ILE A 75 7.72 13.44 -2.74
CA ILE A 75 8.66 13.76 -3.81
C ILE A 75 10.03 13.95 -3.19
N THR A 76 10.99 13.09 -3.54
CA THR A 76 12.39 13.15 -3.10
C THR A 76 13.32 13.45 -4.27
N GLY A 77 14.56 13.78 -3.99
CA GLY A 77 15.57 14.04 -5.02
C GLY A 77 16.54 15.14 -4.61
N PRO A 78 17.65 15.32 -5.36
CA PRO A 78 18.68 16.32 -5.07
C PRO A 78 18.13 17.75 -5.11
N GLU A 79 18.93 18.68 -4.64
CA GLU A 79 18.63 20.12 -4.80
C GLU A 79 18.53 20.46 -6.29
N ASN A 80 17.63 21.36 -6.63
CA ASN A 80 17.39 21.82 -8.00
C ASN A 80 16.88 20.76 -9.00
N ALA A 81 16.55 19.54 -8.59
CA ALA A 81 15.95 18.53 -9.46
C ALA A 81 14.56 18.92 -10.01
N GLY A 82 13.96 20.01 -9.50
CA GLY A 82 12.67 20.52 -9.98
C GLY A 82 11.46 20.03 -9.19
N LYS A 83 11.64 19.55 -7.94
CA LYS A 83 10.57 19.05 -7.08
C LYS A 83 9.40 20.03 -6.93
N SER A 84 9.69 21.28 -6.57
CA SER A 84 8.66 22.31 -6.40
C SER A 84 8.01 22.70 -7.74
N THR A 85 8.74 22.66 -8.84
CA THR A 85 8.19 22.90 -10.18
C THR A 85 7.21 21.80 -10.55
N LEU A 86 7.59 20.53 -10.39
CA LEU A 86 6.72 19.39 -10.61
C LEU A 86 5.45 19.46 -9.74
N MET A 87 5.62 19.74 -8.44
CA MET A 87 4.49 19.94 -7.53
C MET A 87 3.53 21.01 -8.01
N ASN A 88 4.04 22.15 -8.49
CA ASN A 88 3.21 23.24 -8.96
C ASN A 88 2.43 22.88 -10.23
N ILE A 89 3.04 22.14 -11.15
CA ILE A 89 2.39 21.69 -12.40
C ILE A 89 1.28 20.69 -12.08
N LEU A 90 1.60 19.65 -11.31
CA LEU A 90 0.59 18.68 -10.90
C LEU A 90 -0.58 19.35 -10.17
N THR A 91 -0.31 20.40 -9.37
CA THR A 91 -1.35 21.15 -8.65
C THR A 91 -2.16 22.07 -9.57
N ARG A 92 -1.56 22.61 -10.65
CA ARG A 92 -2.24 23.51 -11.59
C ARG A 92 -3.17 22.74 -12.53
N ASN A 93 -2.70 21.60 -13.05
CA ASN A 93 -3.42 20.81 -14.04
C ASN A 93 -4.58 20.02 -13.42
N ASN A 94 -4.57 19.82 -12.12
CA ASN A 94 -5.58 19.05 -11.40
C ASN A 94 -6.33 19.93 -10.39
N THR A 95 -7.62 19.69 -10.23
CA THR A 95 -8.46 20.46 -9.30
C THR A 95 -7.91 20.31 -7.87
N SER A 96 -7.20 21.32 -7.38
CA SER A 96 -6.60 21.31 -6.06
C SER A 96 -7.64 21.60 -4.98
N ILE A 97 -7.76 20.69 -4.02
CA ILE A 97 -8.45 20.97 -2.75
C ILE A 97 -7.35 21.29 -1.75
N VAL A 98 -7.10 22.58 -1.52
CA VAL A 98 -6.19 23.02 -0.47
C VAL A 98 -6.88 22.80 0.87
N SER A 99 -6.59 21.72 1.55
CA SER A 99 -7.00 21.55 2.95
C SER A 99 -5.91 22.12 3.85
N LYS A 100 -6.16 23.30 4.41
CA LYS A 100 -5.41 23.76 5.58
C LYS A 100 -5.95 22.98 6.77
N ILE A 101 -5.19 22.04 7.30
CA ILE A 101 -5.45 21.47 8.62
C ILE A 101 -5.04 22.54 9.64
N PRO A 102 -5.97 23.13 10.42
CA PRO A 102 -5.61 24.12 11.42
C PRO A 102 -4.93 23.44 12.60
N GLY A 103 -3.71 23.87 12.96
CA GLY A 103 -3.16 23.50 14.25
C GLY A 103 -1.66 23.32 14.40
N THR A 104 -0.84 23.39 13.32
CA THR A 104 0.59 23.15 13.46
C THR A 104 1.39 24.21 12.69
N THR A 105 1.95 25.16 13.41
CA THR A 105 2.61 26.37 12.89
C THR A 105 4.00 26.15 12.27
N ARG A 106 4.33 24.96 11.76
CA ARG A 106 5.52 24.65 10.93
C ARG A 106 5.34 23.36 10.15
N ASP A 107 4.18 23.20 9.48
CA ASP A 107 3.81 21.95 8.83
C ASP A 107 4.45 21.82 7.45
N LEU A 108 4.79 20.55 7.15
CA LEU A 108 5.09 20.08 5.79
C LEU A 108 4.00 20.60 4.85
N ILE A 109 4.38 21.31 3.81
CA ILE A 109 3.41 21.82 2.83
C ILE A 109 2.88 20.61 2.08
N SER A 110 1.68 20.17 2.43
CA SER A 110 0.96 19.15 1.68
C SER A 110 -0.02 19.80 0.71
N LYS A 111 -0.04 19.30 -0.51
CA LYS A 111 -1.00 19.69 -1.54
C LYS A 111 -1.78 18.46 -1.99
N SER A 112 -3.09 18.54 -1.94
CA SER A 112 -3.96 17.46 -2.42
C SER A 112 -4.50 17.80 -3.80
N ILE A 113 -4.37 16.85 -4.72
CA ILE A 113 -4.90 16.93 -6.09
C ILE A 113 -5.68 15.66 -6.43
N LYS A 114 -6.46 15.72 -7.51
CA LYS A 114 -7.13 14.53 -8.06
C LYS A 114 -6.53 14.16 -9.41
N ILE A 115 -5.89 13.00 -9.48
CA ILE A 115 -5.42 12.42 -10.74
C ILE A 115 -6.39 11.31 -11.13
N GLN A 116 -7.05 11.46 -12.27
CA GLN A 116 -8.05 10.50 -12.79
C GLN A 116 -9.12 10.11 -11.75
N GLY A 117 -9.56 11.09 -10.93
CA GLY A 117 -10.59 10.88 -9.90
C GLY A 117 -10.06 10.41 -8.55
N ILE A 118 -8.81 10.00 -8.43
CA ILE A 118 -8.16 9.53 -7.20
C ILE A 118 -7.44 10.69 -6.52
N LYS A 119 -7.63 10.82 -5.21
CA LYS A 119 -6.94 11.84 -4.40
C LYS A 119 -5.49 11.44 -4.18
N PHE A 120 -4.55 12.31 -4.56
CA PHE A 120 -3.14 12.25 -4.18
C PHE A 120 -2.82 13.38 -3.24
N GLU A 121 -2.14 13.08 -2.15
CA GLU A 121 -1.62 14.05 -1.19
C GLU A 121 -0.11 14.08 -1.30
N PHE A 122 0.43 15.15 -1.92
CA PHE A 122 1.86 15.32 -2.10
C PHE A 122 2.47 16.04 -0.91
N ILE A 123 3.53 15.46 -0.38
CA ILE A 123 4.33 16.04 0.70
C ILE A 123 5.66 16.50 0.09
N ASP A 124 5.95 17.79 0.17
CA ASP A 124 7.21 18.35 -0.33
C ASP A 124 8.37 18.05 0.63
N SER A 125 9.36 17.33 0.15
CA SER A 125 10.59 17.03 0.89
C SER A 125 11.57 18.21 0.96
N ALA A 126 11.32 19.34 0.32
CA ALA A 126 12.17 20.54 0.44
C ALA A 126 12.28 21.04 1.89
N GLY A 127 11.30 20.69 2.74
CA GLY A 127 11.36 20.90 4.19
C GLY A 127 12.34 19.98 4.93
N PHE A 128 12.76 18.84 4.33
CA PHE A 128 13.70 17.89 4.94
C PHE A 128 15.17 18.24 4.71
N SER A 129 15.49 19.05 3.70
CA SER A 129 16.86 19.35 3.27
C SER A 129 17.42 20.69 3.77
N LYS A 130 16.66 21.50 4.49
CA LYS A 130 17.21 22.70 5.10
C LYS A 130 18.15 22.30 6.23
N LYS A 131 19.45 22.42 5.95
CA LYS A 131 20.56 22.39 6.91
C LYS A 131 20.33 23.45 7.99
N GLU A 132 19.69 23.07 9.08
CA GLU A 132 19.77 23.83 10.34
C GLU A 132 20.63 23.00 11.29
N GLN A 133 21.82 23.51 11.61
CA GLN A 133 22.77 22.92 12.56
C GLN A 133 22.15 22.97 13.96
N GLY A 134 22.02 21.80 14.61
CA GLY A 134 21.64 21.73 16.02
C GLY A 134 20.49 20.74 16.33
N GLU A 135 19.88 20.90 17.50
CA GLU A 135 18.77 20.04 17.99
C GLU A 135 17.53 19.96 17.06
N LEU A 136 17.34 20.97 16.20
CA LEU A 136 16.29 21.01 15.19
C LEU A 136 16.49 19.98 14.06
N GLU A 137 17.72 19.53 13.83
CA GLU A 137 18.06 18.52 12.82
C GLU A 137 17.47 17.15 13.18
N LYS A 138 17.48 16.76 14.46
CA LYS A 138 16.87 15.51 14.94
C LYS A 138 15.35 15.50 14.74
N ILE A 139 14.68 16.62 15.02
CA ILE A 139 13.23 16.76 14.86
C ILE A 139 12.85 16.69 13.35
N GLY A 140 13.67 17.27 12.48
CA GLY A 140 13.49 17.21 11.02
C GLY A 140 13.62 15.77 10.48
N VAL A 141 14.64 15.04 10.95
CA VAL A 141 14.87 13.63 10.56
C VAL A 141 13.76 12.72 11.07
N ASP A 142 13.27 12.92 12.29
CA ASP A 142 12.19 12.10 12.85
C ASP A 142 10.86 12.35 12.14
N LYS A 143 10.56 13.60 11.77
CA LYS A 143 9.40 13.94 10.94
C LYS A 143 9.50 13.36 9.53
N ALA A 144 10.69 13.38 8.92
CA ALA A 144 10.96 12.76 7.63
C ALA A 144 10.75 11.24 7.69
N LYS A 145 11.27 10.59 8.73
CA LYS A 145 11.05 9.15 8.96
C LYS A 145 9.59 8.82 9.21
N ALA A 146 8.86 9.65 9.95
CA ALA A 146 7.44 9.46 10.18
C ALA A 146 6.65 9.61 8.88
N ALA A 147 6.93 10.64 8.07
CA ALA A 147 6.30 10.82 6.77
C ALA A 147 6.57 9.64 5.81
N LEU A 148 7.80 9.11 5.80
CA LEU A 148 8.15 7.92 5.01
C LEU A 148 7.40 6.66 5.46
N ARG A 149 7.11 6.52 6.76
CA ARG A 149 6.31 5.38 7.27
C ARG A 149 4.84 5.44 6.84
N ASP A 150 4.33 6.66 6.70
CA ASP A 150 2.93 6.90 6.33
C ASP A 150 2.72 7.04 4.81
N ALA A 151 3.81 7.07 4.03
CA ALA A 151 3.75 7.20 2.58
C ALA A 151 3.27 5.90 1.92
N ASN A 152 2.47 6.05 0.86
CA ASN A 152 2.07 4.95 -0.02
C ASN A 152 2.99 4.88 -1.25
N LEU A 153 3.58 6.02 -1.66
CA LEU A 153 4.34 6.16 -2.88
C LEU A 153 5.47 7.18 -2.71
N ILE A 154 6.59 6.92 -3.36
CA ILE A 154 7.71 7.86 -3.46
C ILE A 154 7.96 8.16 -4.94
N ILE A 155 8.12 9.44 -5.26
CA ILE A 155 8.68 9.90 -6.53
C ILE A 155 10.13 10.29 -6.26
N GLU A 156 11.08 9.49 -6.75
CA GLU A 156 12.50 9.84 -6.75
C GLU A 156 12.81 10.64 -8.01
N LEU A 157 12.86 11.96 -7.86
CA LEU A 157 13.11 12.89 -8.96
C LEU A 157 14.59 13.16 -9.10
N LYS A 158 15.16 12.87 -10.27
CA LYS A 158 16.53 13.16 -10.66
C LYS A 158 16.57 14.21 -11.77
N ASP A 159 17.74 14.70 -12.07
CA ASP A 159 18.01 15.51 -13.27
C ASP A 159 19.29 15.03 -13.97
N PRO A 160 19.62 15.51 -15.19
CA PRO A 160 20.80 15.07 -15.93
C PRO A 160 22.12 15.22 -15.21
N GLU A 161 22.23 16.19 -14.28
CA GLU A 161 23.46 16.45 -13.51
C GLU A 161 23.61 15.49 -12.33
N ASN A 162 22.52 14.84 -11.89
CA ASN A 162 22.45 14.03 -10.68
C ASN A 162 21.85 12.64 -10.92
N LEU A 163 22.18 11.99 -12.04
CA LEU A 163 21.68 10.65 -12.37
C LEU A 163 22.15 9.59 -11.37
N GLU A 164 23.32 9.76 -10.77
CA GLU A 164 23.88 8.86 -9.77
C GLU A 164 23.26 9.02 -8.37
N TYR A 165 22.36 10.00 -8.20
CA TYR A 165 21.66 10.15 -6.92
C TYR A 165 20.94 8.88 -6.54
N LYS A 166 21.20 8.38 -5.32
CA LYS A 166 20.57 7.19 -4.76
C LYS A 166 20.15 7.47 -3.33
N MET A 167 18.92 7.12 -3.01
CA MET A 167 18.41 7.13 -1.65
C MET A 167 17.90 5.75 -1.30
N SER A 168 18.10 5.31 -0.06
CA SER A 168 17.58 4.03 0.42
C SER A 168 16.18 4.24 1.00
N TYR A 169 15.24 3.45 0.54
CA TYR A 169 13.86 3.45 0.99
C TYR A 169 13.51 2.11 1.64
N PRO A 170 12.52 2.05 2.56
CA PRO A 170 11.95 0.79 3.01
C PRO A 170 11.49 -0.06 1.82
N LYS A 171 11.74 -1.38 1.89
CA LYS A 171 11.44 -2.31 0.78
C LYS A 171 9.95 -2.38 0.42
N GLU A 172 9.11 -2.08 1.40
CA GLU A 172 7.66 -2.11 1.30
C GLU A 172 7.10 -0.90 0.55
N LEU A 173 7.89 0.19 0.43
CA LEU A 173 7.46 1.40 -0.25
C LEU A 173 7.62 1.28 -1.77
N ARG A 174 6.60 1.68 -2.48
CA ARG A 174 6.62 1.78 -3.94
C ARG A 174 7.36 3.04 -4.34
N VAL A 175 8.34 2.90 -5.25
CA VAL A 175 9.20 4.02 -5.70
C VAL A 175 9.14 4.13 -7.21
N ILE A 176 8.76 5.31 -7.70
CA ILE A 176 8.85 5.67 -9.11
C ILE A 176 10.07 6.57 -9.29
N LYS A 177 10.97 6.16 -10.17
CA LYS A 177 12.16 6.94 -10.55
C LYS A 177 11.81 7.78 -11.78
N VAL A 178 12.03 9.08 -11.68
CA VAL A 178 11.69 10.05 -12.71
C VAL A 178 12.89 10.92 -13.01
N ILE A 179 13.24 11.08 -14.27
CA ILE A 179 14.30 12.00 -14.72
C ILE A 179 13.62 13.25 -15.28
N ASN A 180 13.76 14.33 -14.54
CA ASN A 180 13.27 15.66 -14.94
C ASN A 180 14.30 16.41 -15.78
N LYS A 181 13.88 17.52 -16.38
CA LYS A 181 14.69 18.34 -17.28
C LYS A 181 15.14 17.54 -18.52
N SER A 182 14.28 16.70 -19.05
CA SER A 182 14.54 15.90 -20.25
C SER A 182 14.85 16.74 -21.49
N ASP A 183 14.47 18.00 -21.46
CA ASP A 183 14.79 19.02 -22.45
C ASP A 183 16.30 19.34 -22.53
N LEU A 184 17.09 18.96 -21.53
CA LEU A 184 18.54 19.12 -21.50
C LEU A 184 19.31 17.85 -21.95
N LEU A 185 18.60 16.75 -22.22
CA LEU A 185 19.21 15.49 -22.63
C LEU A 185 19.25 15.36 -24.14
N THR A 186 20.42 14.97 -24.67
CA THR A 186 20.60 14.61 -26.09
C THR A 186 20.22 13.17 -26.39
N GLU A 187 20.42 12.30 -25.41
CA GLU A 187 20.10 10.86 -25.50
C GLU A 187 19.26 10.42 -24.28
N LYS A 188 18.31 9.55 -24.52
CA LYS A 188 17.45 8.95 -23.49
C LYS A 188 17.68 7.45 -23.45
N LEU A 189 17.87 6.89 -22.26
CA LEU A 189 17.96 5.45 -22.08
C LEU A 189 16.56 4.84 -22.14
N GLU A 190 16.44 3.64 -22.68
CA GLU A 190 15.20 2.87 -22.63
C GLU A 190 14.84 2.51 -21.20
N ASP A 191 13.56 2.23 -20.93
CA ASP A 191 13.02 1.83 -19.64
C ASP A 191 13.11 2.88 -18.50
N GLN A 192 13.23 4.17 -18.82
CA GLN A 192 13.20 5.23 -17.82
C GLN A 192 12.11 6.26 -18.14
N LEU A 193 11.46 6.76 -17.09
CA LEU A 193 10.46 7.81 -17.22
C LEU A 193 11.13 9.18 -17.23
N TYR A 194 11.01 9.87 -18.35
CA TYR A 194 11.55 11.21 -18.58
C TYR A 194 10.44 12.24 -18.66
N ILE A 195 10.61 13.34 -17.93
CA ILE A 195 9.68 14.48 -17.98
C ILE A 195 10.46 15.78 -18.17
N SER A 196 9.80 16.79 -18.69
CA SER A 196 10.23 18.17 -18.53
C SER A 196 9.15 18.94 -17.78
N ALA A 197 9.35 19.13 -16.47
CA ALA A 197 8.42 19.89 -15.66
C ALA A 197 8.33 21.37 -16.15
N LYS A 198 9.39 21.91 -16.74
CA LYS A 198 9.40 23.28 -17.26
C LYS A 198 8.50 23.45 -18.48
N PHE A 199 8.47 22.47 -19.36
CA PHE A 199 7.73 22.49 -20.63
C PHE A 199 6.47 21.64 -20.59
N GLU A 200 6.13 21.06 -19.42
CA GLU A 200 4.97 20.19 -19.19
C GLU A 200 4.97 18.93 -20.07
N GLU A 201 6.14 18.45 -20.48
CA GLU A 201 6.28 17.25 -21.31
C GLU A 201 6.20 15.97 -20.47
N ASN A 202 5.49 14.96 -21.00
CA ASN A 202 5.28 13.63 -20.41
C ASN A 202 4.66 13.63 -18.99
N ILE A 203 3.93 14.69 -18.65
CA ILE A 203 3.23 14.77 -17.34
C ILE A 203 2.08 13.77 -17.29
N GLU A 204 1.33 13.57 -18.37
CA GLU A 204 0.26 12.56 -18.45
C GLU A 204 0.82 11.14 -18.25
N GLU A 205 1.96 10.82 -18.86
CA GLU A 205 2.64 9.53 -18.67
C GLU A 205 3.08 9.33 -17.21
N LEU A 206 3.58 10.40 -16.56
CA LEU A 206 3.86 10.35 -15.12
C LEU A 206 2.59 10.07 -14.32
N GLU A 207 1.47 10.73 -14.61
CA GLU A 207 0.20 10.52 -13.91
C GLU A 207 -0.30 9.09 -14.07
N GLU A 208 -0.19 8.49 -15.25
CA GLU A 208 -0.50 7.07 -15.48
C GLU A 208 0.41 6.14 -14.67
N ASN A 209 1.71 6.41 -14.65
CA ASN A 209 2.66 5.65 -13.85
C ASN A 209 2.38 5.76 -12.35
N LEU A 210 1.95 6.92 -11.84
CA LEU A 210 1.54 7.10 -10.45
C LEU A 210 0.36 6.19 -10.10
N ILE A 211 -0.65 6.13 -10.96
CA ILE A 211 -1.81 5.26 -10.77
C ILE A 211 -1.40 3.78 -10.81
N ASN A 212 -0.66 3.37 -11.84
CA ASN A 212 -0.27 1.98 -12.04
C ASN A 212 0.66 1.45 -10.93
N ALA A 213 1.49 2.32 -10.37
CA ALA A 213 2.36 1.95 -9.26
C ALA A 213 1.61 1.71 -7.95
N VAL A 214 0.41 2.28 -7.77
CA VAL A 214 -0.31 2.25 -6.50
C VAL A 214 -1.42 1.20 -6.49
N PHE A 215 -2.11 1.02 -7.60
CA PHE A 215 -3.30 0.17 -7.65
C PHE A 215 -3.02 -1.19 -8.26
N PHE A 216 -3.52 -2.24 -7.61
CA PHE A 216 -3.56 -3.59 -8.18
C PHE A 216 -4.56 -3.64 -9.36
N ASN A 217 -5.72 -3.01 -9.21
CA ASN A 217 -6.71 -2.87 -10.27
C ASN A 217 -7.55 -1.60 -10.06
N LYS A 218 -7.16 -0.51 -10.74
CA LYS A 218 -7.81 0.80 -10.65
C LYS A 218 -9.32 0.75 -10.93
N ASP A 219 -9.74 0.10 -12.01
CA ASP A 219 -11.13 0.10 -12.43
C ASP A 219 -12.03 -0.62 -11.43
N LYS A 220 -11.53 -1.71 -10.84
CA LYS A 220 -12.22 -2.42 -9.75
C LYS A 220 -12.21 -1.61 -8.47
N ALA A 221 -11.13 -0.89 -8.17
CA ALA A 221 -11.02 -0.04 -6.98
C ALA A 221 -12.04 1.11 -7.02
N LEU A 222 -12.17 1.80 -8.15
CA LEU A 222 -13.12 2.92 -8.32
C LEU A 222 -14.58 2.47 -8.26
N ASN A 223 -14.89 1.25 -8.71
CA ASN A 223 -16.24 0.69 -8.73
C ASN A 223 -16.48 -0.32 -7.59
N GLY A 224 -15.50 -0.51 -6.70
CA GLY A 224 -15.53 -1.48 -5.62
C GLY A 224 -16.24 -0.98 -4.36
N PHE A 225 -15.94 -1.62 -3.25
CA PHE A 225 -16.51 -1.29 -1.95
C PHE A 225 -15.70 -0.20 -1.24
N SER A 226 -16.35 0.51 -0.30
CA SER A 226 -15.65 1.39 0.62
C SER A 226 -14.95 0.55 1.70
N ALA A 227 -13.67 0.82 1.93
CA ALA A 227 -12.88 0.21 2.99
C ALA A 227 -12.08 1.28 3.74
N ARG A 228 -11.60 0.94 4.93
CA ARG A 228 -10.78 1.81 5.78
C ARG A 228 -9.46 1.13 6.10
N SER A 229 -8.43 1.90 6.42
CA SER A 229 -7.12 1.39 6.84
C SER A 229 -7.16 0.31 7.91
N ARG A 230 -8.14 0.35 8.81
CA ARG A 230 -8.33 -0.68 9.83
C ARG A 230 -8.63 -2.04 9.22
N HIS A 231 -9.52 -2.10 8.22
CA HIS A 231 -9.89 -3.35 7.55
C HIS A 231 -8.68 -3.97 6.85
N SER A 232 -7.91 -3.17 6.10
CA SER A 232 -6.68 -3.63 5.45
C SER A 232 -5.69 -4.20 6.46
N LYS A 233 -5.46 -3.52 7.60
CA LYS A 233 -4.56 -3.99 8.65
C LYS A 233 -4.99 -5.33 9.25
N LEU A 234 -6.27 -5.49 9.56
CA LEU A 234 -6.80 -6.75 10.13
C LEU A 234 -6.72 -7.90 9.14
N LEU A 235 -7.05 -7.65 7.87
CA LEU A 235 -6.95 -8.67 6.83
C LEU A 235 -5.49 -9.04 6.49
N ALA A 236 -4.56 -8.09 6.56
CA ALA A 236 -3.14 -8.38 6.43
C ALA A 236 -2.61 -9.26 7.58
N LEU A 237 -3.05 -9.01 8.82
CA LEU A 237 -2.75 -9.88 9.97
C LEU A 237 -3.37 -11.26 9.79
N SER A 238 -4.62 -11.32 9.34
CA SER A 238 -5.31 -12.57 9.04
C SER A 238 -4.55 -13.40 7.99
N LEU A 239 -4.10 -12.77 6.90
CA LEU A 239 -3.31 -13.43 5.86
C LEU A 239 -1.97 -13.96 6.40
N LYS A 240 -1.28 -13.17 7.23
CA LYS A 240 -0.04 -13.59 7.87
C LYS A 240 -0.24 -14.86 8.69
N GLU A 241 -1.27 -14.90 9.52
CA GLU A 241 -1.59 -16.08 10.35
C GLU A 241 -1.95 -17.29 9.48
N SER A 242 -2.70 -17.11 8.40
CA SER A 242 -3.05 -18.19 7.48
C SER A 242 -1.85 -18.76 6.73
N VAL A 243 -0.87 -17.91 6.35
CA VAL A 243 0.40 -18.36 5.76
C VAL A 243 1.25 -19.13 6.78
N MET A 244 1.25 -18.71 8.04
CA MET A 244 1.91 -19.48 9.13
C MET A 244 1.25 -20.84 9.31
N ALA A 245 -0.08 -20.92 9.27
CA ALA A 245 -0.81 -22.18 9.34
C ALA A 245 -0.44 -23.14 8.19
N GLU A 246 -0.30 -22.63 6.94
CA GLU A 246 0.15 -23.44 5.80
C GLU A 246 1.53 -24.06 6.06
N GLY A 247 2.47 -23.26 6.60
CA GLY A 247 3.83 -23.72 6.93
C GLY A 247 3.88 -24.76 8.03
N LEU A 248 2.89 -24.78 8.94
CA LEU A 248 2.78 -25.69 10.08
C LEU A 248 1.82 -26.87 9.82
N CYS A 249 1.33 -27.03 8.59
CA CYS A 249 0.44 -28.12 8.23
C CYS A 249 1.26 -29.40 7.96
N ASP A 250 1.71 -30.06 9.05
CA ASP A 250 2.40 -31.34 9.09
C ASP A 250 2.03 -32.09 10.37
N GLU A 251 2.34 -33.40 10.44
CA GLU A 251 1.96 -34.27 11.57
C GLU A 251 2.49 -33.79 12.93
N SER A 252 3.63 -33.13 12.95
CA SER A 252 4.28 -32.68 14.21
C SER A 252 3.75 -31.35 14.71
N SER A 253 3.07 -30.56 13.87
CA SER A 253 2.72 -29.17 14.11
C SER A 253 1.26 -28.83 13.83
N ILE A 254 0.41 -29.84 13.55
CA ILE A 254 -1.00 -29.62 13.15
C ILE A 254 -1.84 -28.88 14.21
N GLU A 255 -1.53 -29.06 15.48
CA GLU A 255 -2.19 -28.30 16.57
C GLU A 255 -1.86 -26.80 16.46
N LEU A 256 -0.61 -26.45 16.14
CA LEU A 256 -0.21 -25.07 15.89
C LEU A 256 -0.85 -24.52 14.63
N CYS A 257 -0.99 -25.34 13.58
CA CYS A 257 -1.76 -24.98 12.38
C CYS A 257 -3.20 -24.59 12.74
N ALA A 258 -3.88 -25.39 13.55
CA ALA A 258 -5.25 -25.10 13.99
C ALA A 258 -5.33 -23.79 14.81
N GLU A 259 -4.35 -23.52 15.68
CA GLU A 259 -4.31 -22.29 16.48
C GLU A 259 -4.11 -21.05 15.57
N HIS A 260 -3.21 -21.10 14.59
CA HIS A 260 -3.04 -20.02 13.62
C HIS A 260 -4.30 -19.79 12.77
N LEU A 261 -5.01 -20.83 12.34
CA LEU A 261 -6.30 -20.68 11.66
C LEU A 261 -7.37 -20.05 12.56
N LYS A 262 -7.35 -20.33 13.85
CA LYS A 262 -8.24 -19.69 14.84
C LYS A 262 -7.94 -18.20 15.00
N ILE A 263 -6.66 -17.81 15.08
CA ILE A 263 -6.24 -16.40 15.15
C ILE A 263 -6.60 -15.67 13.83
N CYS A 264 -6.38 -16.31 12.68
CA CYS A 264 -6.80 -15.82 11.37
C CYS A 264 -8.32 -15.53 11.33
N LEU A 265 -9.13 -16.44 11.86
CA LEU A 265 -10.60 -16.25 11.95
C LEU A 265 -10.97 -15.07 12.84
N LEU A 266 -10.28 -14.87 13.96
CA LEU A 266 -10.51 -13.75 14.87
C LEU A 266 -10.28 -12.41 14.16
N TYR A 267 -9.12 -12.22 13.52
CA TYR A 267 -8.83 -10.99 12.79
C TYR A 267 -9.81 -10.73 11.64
N THR A 268 -10.23 -11.78 10.93
CA THR A 268 -11.23 -11.65 9.86
C THR A 268 -12.60 -11.24 10.40
N SER A 269 -13.00 -11.80 11.55
CA SER A 269 -14.27 -11.44 12.19
C SER A 269 -14.26 -9.99 12.70
N ASP A 270 -13.16 -9.56 13.32
CA ASP A 270 -12.97 -8.16 13.75
C ASP A 270 -13.02 -7.16 12.59
N ALA A 271 -12.58 -7.59 11.40
CA ALA A 271 -12.70 -6.77 10.19
C ALA A 271 -14.15 -6.68 9.69
N ALA A 272 -14.97 -7.73 9.91
CA ALA A 272 -16.37 -7.77 9.50
C ALA A 272 -17.31 -6.98 10.43
N ASP A 273 -16.96 -6.89 11.72
CA ASP A 273 -17.84 -6.35 12.77
C ASP A 273 -17.80 -4.81 12.88
N ASP A 274 -17.20 -4.11 11.92
CA ASP A 274 -17.16 -2.64 11.92
C ASP A 274 -18.55 -2.06 11.55
N PRO A 275 -19.30 -1.46 12.53
CA PRO A 275 -20.62 -0.91 12.28
C PRO A 275 -20.60 0.33 11.38
N THR A 276 -19.41 0.81 11.00
CA THR A 276 -19.22 2.07 10.25
C THR A 276 -18.93 1.84 8.76
N CYS A 277 -19.03 0.60 8.28
CA CYS A 277 -18.92 0.26 6.85
C CYS A 277 -20.26 0.24 6.13
#